data_3a1830e798df8faaeb44c1dc2ebb7be8
#
_entry.id   3a1830e798df8faaeb44c1dc2ebb7be8
#
_cell.length_a   1.000
_cell.length_b   1.000
_cell.length_c   1.000
_cell.angle_alpha   90.00
_cell.angle_beta   90.00
_cell.angle_gamma   90.00
#
_symmetry.space_group_name_H-M   'P 1'
#
loop_
_entity.id
_entity.type
_entity.pdbx_description
1 polymer ?
#
loop_
_entity_poly.entity_id
_entity_poly.type
_entity_poly.pdbx_seq_one_letter_code
_entity_poly.pdbx_strand_id
1 'polypeptide(L)'
;MHQLIDNLLSLENDLLEEGFDHGDVSVRNILVKDSGKLVLIDPDALFHTTCGVNISPELGCSSMNHPLRTSKDVGPGLCIFPIRLLTMILQVIIQDSTVISEKPDPQAFFFDDIDLKKHSTSEKWELVKSLVDAEVYGPILEALEAPTLMSATELLRPDIHRASKPTVLFPIEEMLTLISTSVVEPVRKRRAKHHPKMRTLSLSEEFRILNQNKATGDVDDDQ
;
A
#
# COMPACT_ATOMS: atom_id res chain seq x y z
N MET A 1 -6.66 -10.26 -9.30
CA MET A 1 -5.85 -10.01 -8.09
C MET A 1 -4.35 -10.13 -8.31
N HIS A 2 -3.81 -11.12 -9.04
CA HIS A 2 -2.36 -11.19 -9.34
C HIS A 2 -1.83 -9.89 -9.96
N GLN A 3 -2.53 -9.32 -10.95
CA GLN A 3 -2.15 -8.04 -11.54
C GLN A 3 -2.08 -6.90 -10.50
N LEU A 4 -2.90 -6.95 -9.44
CA LEU A 4 -2.86 -5.93 -8.39
C LEU A 4 -1.58 -6.06 -7.54
N ILE A 5 -1.14 -7.29 -7.29
CA ILE A 5 0.15 -7.55 -6.62
C ILE A 5 1.29 -7.01 -7.47
N ASP A 6 1.32 -7.33 -8.78
CA ASP A 6 2.34 -6.83 -9.70
C ASP A 6 2.35 -5.30 -9.75
N ASN A 7 1.18 -4.68 -9.78
CA ASN A 7 1.06 -3.22 -9.77
C ASN A 7 1.53 -2.58 -8.47
N LEU A 8 1.34 -3.22 -7.31
CA LEU A 8 1.88 -2.75 -6.02
C LEU A 8 3.40 -2.83 -5.98
N LEU A 9 3.98 -3.91 -6.48
CA LEU A 9 5.43 -4.06 -6.58
C LEU A 9 6.04 -3.08 -7.59
N SER A 10 5.32 -2.79 -8.70
CA SER A 10 5.73 -1.75 -9.64
C SER A 10 5.67 -0.36 -8.97
N LEU A 11 4.62 -0.06 -8.21
CA LEU A 11 4.51 1.19 -7.47
C LEU A 11 5.66 1.38 -6.47
N GLU A 12 6.06 0.31 -5.76
CA GLU A 12 7.23 0.33 -4.87
C GLU A 12 8.50 0.71 -5.65
N ASN A 13 8.72 0.08 -6.80
CA ASN A 13 9.89 0.37 -7.65
C ASN A 13 9.86 1.80 -8.16
N ASP A 14 8.73 2.26 -8.69
CA ASP A 14 8.58 3.62 -9.23
C ASP A 14 8.88 4.68 -8.16
N LEU A 15 8.35 4.51 -6.94
CA LEU A 15 8.62 5.41 -5.83
C LEU A 15 10.12 5.49 -5.50
N LEU A 16 10.77 4.33 -5.40
CA LEU A 16 12.19 4.26 -5.02
C LEU A 16 13.12 4.77 -6.12
N GLU A 17 12.83 4.46 -7.40
CA GLU A 17 13.62 4.92 -8.54
C GLU A 17 13.56 6.43 -8.70
N GLU A 18 12.38 7.02 -8.49
CA GLU A 18 12.16 8.47 -8.54
C GLU A 18 12.58 9.19 -7.25
N GLY A 19 13.02 8.47 -6.23
CA GLY A 19 13.45 9.04 -4.95
C GLY A 19 12.31 9.56 -4.08
N PHE A 20 11.08 9.13 -4.35
CA PHE A 20 9.93 9.43 -3.51
C PHE A 20 9.71 8.35 -2.46
N ASP A 21 9.10 8.75 -1.36
CA ASP A 21 8.57 7.84 -0.37
C ASP A 21 7.22 8.34 0.16
N HIS A 22 6.40 7.43 0.61
CA HIS A 22 5.08 7.74 1.15
C HIS A 22 4.95 7.17 2.56
N GLY A 23 4.84 8.06 3.52
CA GLY A 23 4.83 7.71 4.92
C GLY A 23 3.54 7.03 5.42
N ASP A 24 2.47 6.96 4.62
CA ASP A 24 1.19 6.32 4.98
C ASP A 24 0.63 5.50 3.82
N VAL A 25 1.36 4.47 3.40
CA VAL A 25 0.84 3.49 2.45
C VAL A 25 -0.16 2.59 3.18
N SER A 26 -1.42 2.67 2.78
CA SER A 26 -2.51 1.86 3.35
C SER A 26 -3.61 1.63 2.32
N VAL A 27 -4.53 0.71 2.60
CA VAL A 27 -5.68 0.42 1.72
C VAL A 27 -6.60 1.64 1.52
N ARG A 28 -6.51 2.66 2.38
CA ARG A 28 -7.27 3.90 2.28
C ARG A 28 -6.64 4.87 1.30
N ASN A 29 -5.33 4.83 1.18
CA ASN A 29 -4.53 5.79 0.40
C ASN A 29 -4.12 5.25 -0.97
N ILE A 30 -4.61 4.07 -1.35
CA ILE A 30 -4.42 3.48 -2.67
C ILE A 30 -5.78 3.37 -3.36
N LEU A 31 -5.91 4.04 -4.50
CA LEU A 31 -7.05 3.90 -5.39
C LEU A 31 -6.69 3.02 -6.59
N VAL A 32 -7.64 2.19 -6.99
CA VAL A 32 -7.53 1.36 -8.19
C VAL A 32 -8.43 1.94 -9.28
N LYS A 33 -7.84 2.27 -10.43
CA LYS A 33 -8.59 2.71 -11.60
C LYS A 33 -9.19 1.51 -12.34
N ASP A 34 -10.21 1.74 -13.16
CA ASP A 34 -10.82 0.70 -14.01
C ASP A 34 -9.79 0.00 -14.92
N SER A 35 -8.70 0.67 -15.25
CA SER A 35 -7.55 0.11 -16.00
C SER A 35 -6.63 -0.79 -15.14
N GLY A 36 -6.89 -0.93 -13.84
CA GLY A 36 -6.02 -1.59 -12.88
C GLY A 36 -4.85 -0.74 -12.38
N LYS A 37 -4.64 0.46 -12.93
CA LYS A 37 -3.57 1.36 -12.49
C LYS A 37 -3.83 1.84 -11.07
N LEU A 38 -2.79 1.79 -10.22
CA LEU A 38 -2.82 2.32 -8.86
C LEU A 38 -2.57 3.83 -8.84
N VAL A 39 -3.19 4.50 -7.91
CA VAL A 39 -2.97 5.92 -7.60
C VAL A 39 -2.87 6.08 -6.10
N LEU A 40 -1.72 6.55 -5.63
CA LEU A 40 -1.58 7.01 -4.26
C LEU A 40 -2.33 8.34 -4.11
N ILE A 41 -3.07 8.46 -3.03
CA ILE A 41 -3.74 9.68 -2.60
C ILE A 41 -3.20 10.07 -1.23
N ASP A 42 -3.62 11.23 -0.73
CA ASP A 42 -3.12 11.80 0.51
C ASP A 42 -1.63 12.19 0.44
N PRO A 43 -1.33 13.22 -0.37
CA PRO A 43 0.05 13.63 -0.63
C PRO A 43 0.76 14.24 0.59
N ASP A 44 0.06 14.47 1.71
CA ASP A 44 0.63 15.06 2.92
C ASP A 44 1.69 14.15 3.55
N ALA A 45 1.60 12.84 3.30
CA ALA A 45 2.59 11.85 3.71
C ALA A 45 3.67 11.56 2.65
N LEU A 46 3.59 12.19 1.47
CA LEU A 46 4.56 12.01 0.38
C LEU A 46 5.74 12.98 0.54
N PHE A 47 6.95 12.49 0.42
CA PHE A 47 8.15 13.32 0.42
C PHE A 47 9.21 12.74 -0.53
N HIS A 48 10.11 13.63 -0.97
CA HIS A 48 11.26 13.21 -1.76
C HIS A 48 12.49 13.11 -0.83
N THR A 49 13.29 12.08 -1.00
CA THR A 49 14.43 11.74 -0.13
C THR A 49 15.49 12.84 -0.06
N THR A 50 15.56 13.75 -1.04
CA THR A 50 16.49 14.90 -1.05
C THR A 50 15.93 16.15 -0.37
N CYS A 51 14.67 16.19 0.07
CA CYS A 51 14.05 17.38 0.63
C CYS A 51 14.54 17.76 2.03
N GLY A 52 15.47 17.00 2.63
CA GLY A 52 16.03 17.29 3.95
C GLY A 52 15.00 17.28 5.09
N VAL A 53 13.90 16.56 4.91
CA VAL A 53 12.88 16.36 5.94
C VAL A 53 13.50 15.53 7.06
N ASN A 54 13.42 16.02 8.30
CA ASN A 54 14.02 15.36 9.47
C ASN A 54 12.97 14.71 10.39
N ILE A 55 11.70 14.95 10.15
CA ILE A 55 10.60 14.41 10.94
C ILE A 55 9.47 14.08 9.98
N SER A 56 8.98 12.86 10.03
CA SER A 56 7.79 12.47 9.27
C SER A 56 6.57 13.23 9.78
N PRO A 57 5.82 13.92 8.93
CA PRO A 57 4.63 14.66 9.35
C PRO A 57 3.54 13.72 9.88
N GLU A 58 3.53 12.48 9.37
CA GLU A 58 2.57 11.46 9.76
C GLU A 58 3.25 10.11 10.01
N LEU A 59 2.72 9.35 10.98
CA LEU A 59 3.16 7.99 11.24
C LEU A 59 2.42 6.95 10.40
N GLY A 60 1.31 7.37 9.78
CA GLY A 60 0.45 6.51 8.99
C GLY A 60 -0.32 5.47 9.83
N CYS A 61 -0.89 4.48 9.15
CA CYS A 61 -1.71 3.45 9.77
C CYS A 61 -0.86 2.41 10.50
N SER A 62 -1.01 2.29 11.84
CA SER A 62 -0.19 1.39 12.67
C SER A 62 -0.37 -0.10 12.33
N SER A 63 -1.51 -0.49 11.75
CA SER A 63 -1.78 -1.85 11.29
C SER A 63 -1.15 -2.19 9.94
N MET A 64 -0.54 -1.20 9.28
CA MET A 64 0.16 -1.36 8.00
C MET A 64 1.64 -1.02 8.09
N ASN A 65 2.06 -0.28 9.13
CA ASN A 65 3.44 0.14 9.29
C ASN A 65 4.23 -0.81 10.20
N HIS A 66 5.54 -0.84 9.96
CA HIS A 66 6.45 -1.60 10.83
C HIS A 66 6.36 -1.09 12.28
N PRO A 67 6.27 -1.98 13.30
CA PRO A 67 6.11 -1.57 14.71
C PRO A 67 7.22 -0.69 15.28
N LEU A 68 8.43 -0.75 14.71
CA LEU A 68 9.57 0.09 15.13
C LEU A 68 9.53 1.50 14.55
N ARG A 69 8.59 1.81 13.64
CA ARG A 69 8.53 3.12 13.00
C ARG A 69 8.20 4.23 13.99
N THR A 70 8.95 5.32 13.90
CA THR A 70 8.78 6.53 14.68
C THR A 70 8.71 7.76 13.76
N SER A 71 8.37 8.92 14.30
CA SER A 71 8.38 10.18 13.55
C SER A 71 9.78 10.62 13.08
N LYS A 72 10.84 10.04 13.63
CA LYS A 72 12.23 10.33 13.23
C LYS A 72 12.67 9.50 12.03
N ASP A 73 11.91 8.50 11.66
CA ASP A 73 12.20 7.67 10.51
C ASP A 73 11.68 8.37 9.26
N VAL A 74 12.60 9.02 8.59
CA VAL A 74 12.44 9.68 7.30
C VAL A 74 13.55 9.20 6.39
N GLY A 75 13.21 8.79 5.19
CA GLY A 75 14.21 8.29 4.26
C GLY A 75 13.60 7.29 3.28
N PRO A 76 14.41 6.80 2.35
CA PRO A 76 13.92 5.86 1.35
C PRO A 76 13.52 4.53 1.99
N GLY A 77 12.37 4.02 1.58
CA GLY A 77 11.93 2.67 1.90
C GLY A 77 10.88 2.55 3.00
N LEU A 78 10.30 3.64 3.50
CA LEU A 78 9.16 3.56 4.43
C LEU A 78 7.94 2.90 3.79
N CYS A 79 7.78 3.02 2.47
CA CYS A 79 6.71 2.39 1.70
C CYS A 79 6.90 0.87 1.50
N ILE A 80 8.12 0.32 1.71
CA ILE A 80 8.44 -1.08 1.39
C ILE A 80 7.65 -2.02 2.31
N PHE A 81 7.76 -1.88 3.63
CA PHE A 81 7.08 -2.77 4.55
C PHE A 81 5.57 -2.82 4.33
N PRO A 82 4.83 -1.70 4.27
CA PRO A 82 3.39 -1.73 4.03
C PRO A 82 3.01 -2.30 2.66
N ILE A 83 3.79 -2.05 1.61
CA ILE A 83 3.52 -2.64 0.29
C ILE A 83 3.72 -4.16 0.34
N ARG A 84 4.80 -4.66 0.92
CA ARG A 84 5.07 -6.09 1.06
C ARG A 84 4.03 -6.78 1.94
N LEU A 85 3.64 -6.16 3.05
CA LEU A 85 2.56 -6.65 3.90
C LEU A 85 1.25 -6.74 3.11
N LEU A 86 0.90 -5.71 2.35
CA LEU A 86 -0.31 -5.69 1.54
C LEU A 86 -0.29 -6.75 0.43
N THR A 87 0.85 -6.94 -0.26
CA THR A 87 0.96 -8.01 -1.27
C THR A 87 0.77 -9.40 -0.68
N MET A 88 1.28 -9.65 0.52
CA MET A 88 1.05 -10.90 1.25
C MET A 88 -0.43 -11.06 1.62
N ILE A 89 -1.08 -10.03 2.17
CA ILE A 89 -2.52 -10.06 2.49
C ILE A 89 -3.34 -10.38 1.24
N LEU A 90 -3.00 -9.80 0.08
CA LEU A 90 -3.66 -10.11 -1.18
C LEU A 90 -3.53 -11.58 -1.57
N GLN A 91 -2.39 -12.21 -1.31
CA GLN A 91 -2.21 -13.64 -1.55
C GLN A 91 -3.08 -14.49 -0.61
N VAL A 92 -3.17 -14.11 0.67
CA VAL A 92 -4.12 -14.75 1.60
C VAL A 92 -5.55 -14.69 1.07
N ILE A 93 -5.98 -13.53 0.59
CA ILE A 93 -7.34 -13.32 0.04
C ILE A 93 -7.57 -14.11 -1.25
N ILE A 94 -6.53 -14.32 -2.07
CA ILE A 94 -6.61 -15.17 -3.26
C ILE A 94 -6.89 -16.62 -2.86
N GLN A 95 -6.27 -17.10 -1.80
CA GLN A 95 -6.46 -18.47 -1.31
C GLN A 95 -7.81 -18.64 -0.60
N ASP A 96 -8.17 -17.68 0.24
CA ASP A 96 -9.44 -17.68 0.96
C ASP A 96 -10.00 -16.25 1.09
N SER A 97 -10.98 -15.94 0.28
CA SER A 97 -11.61 -14.61 0.30
C SER A 97 -12.51 -14.38 1.52
N THR A 98 -12.81 -15.42 2.30
CA THR A 98 -13.67 -15.29 3.50
C THR A 98 -12.95 -14.70 4.70
N VAL A 99 -11.60 -14.60 4.64
CA VAL A 99 -10.77 -14.02 5.70
C VAL A 99 -10.99 -12.53 5.90
N ILE A 100 -11.54 -11.84 4.90
CA ILE A 100 -11.89 -10.43 4.98
C ILE A 100 -13.36 -10.29 5.34
N SER A 101 -13.63 -9.52 6.39
CA SER A 101 -14.99 -9.15 6.78
C SER A 101 -15.71 -8.40 5.65
N GLU A 102 -17.03 -8.60 5.52
CA GLU A 102 -17.88 -7.80 4.62
C GLU A 102 -17.78 -6.28 4.86
N LYS A 103 -17.42 -5.90 6.09
CA LYS A 103 -17.20 -4.51 6.51
C LYS A 103 -15.87 -4.43 7.24
N PRO A 104 -14.74 -4.47 6.52
CA PRO A 104 -13.43 -4.38 7.15
C PRO A 104 -13.28 -3.04 7.86
N ASP A 105 -12.68 -3.06 9.05
CA ASP A 105 -12.28 -1.85 9.74
C ASP A 105 -11.17 -1.16 8.90
N PRO A 106 -11.35 0.09 8.49
CA PRO A 106 -10.31 0.82 7.76
C PRO A 106 -9.00 0.97 8.53
N GLN A 107 -9.04 0.86 9.87
CA GLN A 107 -7.85 0.92 10.72
C GLN A 107 -7.18 -0.46 10.91
N ALA A 108 -7.91 -1.55 10.63
CA ALA A 108 -7.44 -2.93 10.80
C ALA A 108 -7.96 -3.80 9.65
N PHE A 109 -7.51 -3.50 8.41
CA PHE A 109 -8.01 -4.17 7.21
C PHE A 109 -7.88 -5.70 7.27
N PHE A 110 -6.74 -6.22 7.72
CA PHE A 110 -6.50 -7.63 8.00
C PHE A 110 -5.80 -7.79 9.35
N PHE A 111 -4.61 -7.20 9.51
CA PHE A 111 -3.91 -7.12 10.79
C PHE A 111 -4.36 -5.88 11.58
N ASP A 112 -4.24 -5.95 12.89
CA ASP A 112 -4.16 -4.77 13.76
C ASP A 112 -2.69 -4.56 14.23
N ASP A 113 -2.44 -3.52 15.01
CA ASP A 113 -1.09 -3.20 15.49
C ASP A 113 -0.57 -4.22 16.51
N ILE A 114 -1.46 -4.94 17.20
CA ILE A 114 -1.11 -6.01 18.14
C ILE A 114 -0.63 -7.22 17.38
N ASP A 115 -1.26 -7.57 16.28
CA ASP A 115 -0.86 -8.67 15.41
C ASP A 115 0.56 -8.51 14.88
N LEU A 116 0.95 -7.28 14.52
CA LEU A 116 2.30 -6.99 14.05
C LEU A 116 3.33 -7.00 15.18
N LYS A 117 2.97 -6.46 16.36
CA LYS A 117 3.86 -6.42 17.54
C LYS A 117 4.05 -7.78 18.21
N LYS A 118 3.04 -8.64 18.13
CA LYS A 118 3.02 -9.98 18.77
C LYS A 118 2.81 -11.08 17.74
N HIS A 119 3.49 -10.95 16.60
CA HIS A 119 3.32 -11.85 15.44
C HIS A 119 3.49 -13.34 15.81
N SER A 120 4.36 -13.68 16.77
CA SER A 120 4.59 -15.05 17.20
C SER A 120 3.39 -15.71 17.92
N THR A 121 2.41 -14.93 18.39
CA THR A 121 1.23 -15.41 19.12
C THR A 121 -0.08 -14.99 18.45
N SER A 122 -0.04 -14.36 17.29
CA SER A 122 -1.22 -13.91 16.56
C SER A 122 -1.86 -15.08 15.78
N GLU A 123 -3.16 -15.27 15.97
CA GLU A 123 -3.96 -16.25 15.21
C GLU A 123 -4.00 -15.90 13.72
N LYS A 124 -3.94 -14.61 13.37
CA LYS A 124 -3.90 -14.18 11.96
C LYS A 124 -2.60 -14.59 11.29
N TRP A 125 -1.47 -14.56 11.99
CA TRP A 125 -0.22 -15.09 11.45
C TRP A 125 -0.23 -16.60 11.27
N GLU A 126 -0.88 -17.36 12.17
CA GLU A 126 -1.08 -18.79 11.97
C GLU A 126 -1.96 -19.08 10.74
N LEU A 127 -2.99 -18.26 10.53
CA LEU A 127 -3.81 -18.32 9.31
C LEU A 127 -2.99 -18.02 8.05
N VAL A 128 -2.16 -16.98 8.04
CA VAL A 128 -1.24 -16.67 6.92
C VAL A 128 -0.37 -17.87 6.60
N LYS A 129 0.30 -18.45 7.60
CA LYS A 129 1.18 -19.64 7.44
C LYS A 129 0.46 -20.85 6.88
N SER A 130 -0.85 -20.97 7.11
CA SER A 130 -1.65 -22.08 6.59
C SER A 130 -2.08 -21.90 5.14
N LEU A 131 -2.10 -20.67 4.63
CA LEU A 131 -2.67 -20.31 3.32
C LEU A 131 -1.61 -19.89 2.29
N VAL A 132 -0.45 -19.42 2.72
CA VAL A 132 0.56 -18.80 1.85
C VAL A 132 1.92 -19.46 2.07
N ASP A 133 2.72 -19.56 1.01
CA ASP A 133 4.04 -20.17 1.05
C ASP A 133 5.04 -19.36 1.90
N ALA A 134 6.01 -20.08 2.50
CA ALA A 134 7.00 -19.47 3.39
C ALA A 134 7.89 -18.42 2.70
N GLU A 135 8.11 -18.55 1.39
CA GLU A 135 8.85 -17.56 0.59
C GLU A 135 8.14 -16.20 0.56
N VAL A 136 6.84 -16.15 0.80
CA VAL A 136 6.05 -14.91 0.79
C VAL A 136 6.03 -14.26 2.17
N TYR A 137 5.67 -15.01 3.21
CA TYR A 137 5.53 -14.44 4.56
C TYR A 137 6.84 -14.40 5.35
N GLY A 138 7.78 -15.29 5.05
CA GLY A 138 9.05 -15.42 5.79
C GLY A 138 9.83 -14.12 5.86
N PRO A 139 10.11 -13.44 4.74
CA PRO A 139 10.81 -12.16 4.76
C PRO A 139 10.12 -11.08 5.60
N ILE A 140 8.77 -11.08 5.64
CA ILE A 140 8.02 -10.12 6.46
C ILE A 140 8.15 -10.44 7.95
N LEU A 141 8.12 -11.72 8.34
CA LEU A 141 8.36 -12.13 9.72
C LEU A 141 9.79 -11.81 10.16
N GLU A 142 10.79 -12.08 9.32
CA GLU A 142 12.19 -11.71 9.59
C GLU A 142 12.34 -10.18 9.76
N ALA A 143 11.66 -9.41 8.93
CA ALA A 143 11.65 -7.95 9.07
C ALA A 143 11.03 -7.50 10.40
N LEU A 144 9.93 -8.13 10.86
CA LEU A 144 9.31 -7.83 12.15
C LEU A 144 10.21 -8.14 13.34
N GLU A 145 11.15 -9.08 13.21
CA GLU A 145 12.14 -9.44 14.23
C GLU A 145 13.42 -8.60 14.15
N ALA A 146 13.56 -7.77 13.11
CA ALA A 146 14.74 -6.97 12.90
C ALA A 146 14.95 -5.94 14.04
N PRO A 147 16.21 -5.68 14.45
CA PRO A 147 16.49 -4.78 15.57
C PRO A 147 16.26 -3.30 15.25
N THR A 148 16.21 -2.94 13.98
CA THR A 148 15.98 -1.56 13.50
C THR A 148 15.08 -1.55 12.27
N LEU A 149 14.40 -0.42 12.04
CA LEU A 149 13.60 -0.23 10.82
C LEU A 149 14.46 -0.32 9.55
N MET A 150 15.69 0.17 9.58
CA MET A 150 16.60 0.09 8.44
C MET A 150 16.94 -1.37 8.11
N SER A 151 17.29 -2.19 9.11
CA SER A 151 17.57 -3.62 8.86
C SER A 151 16.33 -4.37 8.41
N ALA A 152 15.13 -4.03 8.90
CA ALA A 152 13.88 -4.57 8.39
C ALA A 152 13.68 -4.24 6.90
N THR A 153 13.95 -3.00 6.52
CA THR A 153 13.86 -2.54 5.13
C THR A 153 14.86 -3.26 4.22
N GLU A 154 16.11 -3.43 4.68
CA GLU A 154 17.15 -4.16 3.95
C GLU A 154 16.83 -5.64 3.74
N LEU A 155 16.19 -6.31 4.70
CA LEU A 155 15.71 -7.69 4.56
C LEU A 155 14.65 -7.82 3.47
N LEU A 156 13.72 -6.86 3.42
CA LEU A 156 12.67 -6.86 2.41
C LEU A 156 13.17 -6.42 1.02
N ARG A 157 14.21 -5.60 0.98
CA ARG A 157 14.79 -5.06 -0.24
C ARG A 157 16.31 -4.83 -0.09
N PRO A 158 17.13 -5.85 -0.35
CA PRO A 158 18.60 -5.76 -0.17
C PRO A 158 19.29 -4.75 -1.09
N ASP A 159 18.63 -4.31 -2.17
CA ASP A 159 19.15 -3.36 -3.15
C ASP A 159 18.77 -1.89 -2.89
N ILE A 160 18.08 -1.59 -1.77
CA ILE A 160 17.56 -0.25 -1.47
C ILE A 160 18.64 0.84 -1.52
N HIS A 161 19.85 0.55 -1.08
CA HIS A 161 20.96 1.50 -1.12
C HIS A 161 21.47 1.79 -2.54
N ARG A 162 21.16 0.92 -3.52
CA ARG A 162 21.50 1.15 -4.94
C ARG A 162 20.46 2.06 -5.59
N ALA A 163 19.20 1.93 -5.23
CA ALA A 163 18.11 2.75 -5.73
C ALA A 163 18.16 4.20 -5.20
N SER A 164 18.72 4.43 -4.01
CA SER A 164 18.74 5.73 -3.34
C SER A 164 19.78 6.75 -3.87
N LYS A 165 20.37 6.55 -5.05
CA LYS A 165 21.15 7.59 -5.73
C LYS A 165 20.24 8.34 -6.70
N PRO A 166 19.67 9.50 -6.35
CA PRO A 166 18.88 10.28 -7.27
C PRO A 166 19.79 10.72 -8.42
N THR A 167 19.48 10.26 -9.63
CA THR A 167 20.23 10.61 -10.85
C THR A 167 19.84 12.00 -11.34
N VAL A 168 18.77 12.59 -10.81
CA VAL A 168 18.25 13.89 -11.24
C VAL A 168 17.85 14.72 -10.03
N LEU A 169 18.50 15.86 -9.86
CA LEU A 169 18.01 16.95 -9.02
C LEU A 169 16.82 17.59 -9.77
N PHE A 170 15.61 17.23 -9.45
CA PHE A 170 14.45 18.00 -9.90
C PHE A 170 14.48 19.37 -9.21
N PRO A 171 14.47 20.48 -9.96
CA PRO A 171 14.30 21.78 -9.35
C PRO A 171 12.98 21.80 -8.59
N ILE A 172 13.00 22.26 -7.34
CA ILE A 172 11.79 22.39 -6.49
C ILE A 172 10.67 23.13 -7.22
N GLU A 173 11.01 24.06 -8.12
CA GLU A 173 10.08 24.79 -8.96
C GLU A 173 9.30 23.91 -9.96
N GLU A 174 9.92 22.86 -10.53
CA GLU A 174 9.22 21.91 -11.41
C GLU A 174 8.29 21.01 -10.61
N MET A 175 8.69 20.61 -9.41
CA MET A 175 7.86 19.80 -8.51
C MET A 175 6.63 20.60 -8.03
N LEU A 176 6.80 21.87 -7.66
CA LEU A 176 5.71 22.78 -7.31
C LEU A 176 4.78 23.04 -8.51
N THR A 177 5.31 23.07 -9.73
CA THR A 177 4.52 23.22 -10.94
C THR A 177 3.69 21.96 -11.23
N LEU A 178 4.23 20.77 -11.04
CA LEU A 178 3.50 19.50 -11.18
C LEU A 178 2.37 19.37 -10.12
N ILE A 179 2.64 19.75 -8.89
CA ILE A 179 1.64 19.78 -7.81
C ILE A 179 0.58 20.85 -8.10
N SER A 180 0.97 22.06 -8.52
CA SER A 180 0.03 23.16 -8.80
C SER A 180 -0.82 22.91 -10.04
N THR A 181 -0.30 22.23 -11.05
CA THR A 181 -1.08 21.88 -12.27
C THR A 181 -2.01 20.69 -12.04
N SER A 182 -1.72 19.82 -11.07
CA SER A 182 -2.62 18.73 -10.70
C SER A 182 -3.73 19.14 -9.74
N VAL A 183 -3.59 20.27 -9.01
CA VAL A 183 -4.50 20.65 -7.92
C VAL A 183 -5.50 21.76 -8.29
N VAL A 184 -5.33 22.49 -9.38
CA VAL A 184 -6.21 23.65 -9.66
C VAL A 184 -6.70 23.69 -11.11
N GLU A 185 -7.73 22.90 -11.43
CA GLU A 185 -8.78 23.46 -12.28
C GLU A 185 -9.94 23.91 -11.36
N PRO A 186 -10.26 25.20 -11.29
CA PRO A 186 -11.46 25.63 -10.61
C PRO A 186 -12.66 25.00 -11.32
N VAL A 187 -13.50 24.33 -10.54
CA VAL A 187 -14.78 23.76 -11.01
C VAL A 187 -15.61 24.89 -11.62
N ARG A 188 -15.39 25.19 -12.89
CA ARG A 188 -16.36 25.96 -13.68
C ARG A 188 -17.57 25.05 -13.86
N LYS A 189 -18.68 25.43 -13.23
CA LYS A 189 -20.02 24.85 -13.44
C LYS A 189 -20.30 24.77 -14.95
N ARG A 190 -19.91 23.69 -15.60
CA ARG A 190 -20.39 23.32 -16.93
C ARG A 190 -21.58 22.38 -16.75
N ARG A 191 -22.71 22.81 -17.33
CA ARG A 191 -23.94 22.03 -17.45
C ARG A 191 -23.60 20.62 -17.94
N ALA A 192 -24.11 19.63 -17.21
CA ALA A 192 -23.93 18.21 -17.44
C ALA A 192 -24.30 17.81 -18.88
N LYS A 193 -23.31 17.35 -19.65
CA LYS A 193 -23.52 16.33 -20.67
C LYS A 193 -23.09 15.00 -20.05
N HIS A 194 -23.98 14.03 -20.13
CA HIS A 194 -23.76 12.68 -19.60
C HIS A 194 -22.49 12.09 -20.21
N HIS A 195 -21.41 12.08 -19.46
CA HIS A 195 -20.28 11.18 -19.67
C HIS A 195 -20.39 10.05 -18.63
N PRO A 196 -20.13 8.79 -18.99
CA PRO A 196 -20.07 7.71 -18.03
C PRO A 196 -18.99 8.07 -17.00
N LYS A 197 -19.38 8.14 -15.73
CA LYS A 197 -18.44 8.39 -14.62
C LYS A 197 -17.47 7.23 -14.57
N MET A 198 -16.18 7.47 -14.88
CA MET A 198 -15.13 6.55 -14.50
C MET A 198 -15.18 6.36 -12.98
N ARG A 199 -15.46 5.15 -12.56
CA ARG A 199 -15.55 4.80 -11.15
C ARG A 199 -14.15 4.45 -10.66
N THR A 200 -13.58 5.31 -9.81
CA THR A 200 -12.34 5.01 -9.09
C THR A 200 -12.76 4.45 -7.74
N LEU A 201 -12.34 3.24 -7.44
CA LEU A 201 -12.68 2.54 -6.19
C LEU A 201 -11.45 2.50 -5.30
N SER A 202 -11.64 2.59 -3.98
CA SER A 202 -10.57 2.22 -3.05
C SER A 202 -10.35 0.71 -3.08
N LEU A 203 -9.15 0.27 -2.71
CA LEU A 203 -8.83 -1.16 -2.61
C LEU A 203 -9.85 -1.92 -1.75
N SER A 204 -10.29 -1.32 -0.64
CA SER A 204 -11.31 -1.89 0.24
C SER A 204 -12.69 -2.03 -0.42
N GLU A 205 -13.06 -1.12 -1.32
CA GLU A 205 -14.30 -1.21 -2.10
C GLU A 205 -14.23 -2.28 -3.18
N GLU A 206 -13.08 -2.45 -3.83
CA GLU A 206 -12.88 -3.46 -4.85
C GLU A 206 -12.95 -4.88 -4.26
N PHE A 207 -12.37 -5.11 -3.08
CA PHE A 207 -12.52 -6.37 -2.34
C PHE A 207 -13.97 -6.69 -1.99
N ARG A 208 -14.75 -5.68 -1.61
CA ARG A 208 -16.16 -5.87 -1.31
C ARG A 208 -16.96 -6.30 -2.54
N ILE A 209 -16.67 -5.71 -3.71
CA ILE A 209 -17.33 -6.06 -4.97
C ILE A 209 -16.94 -7.48 -5.42
N LEU A 210 -15.67 -7.86 -5.30
CA LEU A 210 -15.20 -9.20 -5.65
C LEU A 210 -15.86 -10.29 -4.80
N ASN A 211 -16.08 -10.03 -3.51
CA ASN A 211 -16.77 -10.98 -2.63
C ASN A 211 -18.28 -11.05 -2.94
N GLN A 212 -18.92 -9.96 -3.31
CA GLN A 212 -20.33 -9.97 -3.71
C GLN A 212 -20.54 -10.75 -4.99
N ASN A 213 -19.66 -10.64 -5.99
CA ASN A 213 -19.76 -11.35 -7.26
C ASN A 213 -19.53 -12.86 -7.12
N LYS A 214 -18.73 -13.31 -6.14
CA LYS A 214 -18.59 -14.75 -5.84
C LYS A 214 -19.82 -15.35 -5.17
N ALA A 215 -20.53 -14.57 -4.34
CA ALA A 215 -21.75 -15.03 -3.67
C ALA A 215 -22.96 -15.16 -4.60
N THR A 216 -22.92 -14.51 -5.78
CA THR A 216 -24.00 -14.54 -6.77
C THR A 216 -23.74 -15.49 -7.94
N GLY A 217 -22.55 -16.08 -8.03
CA GLY A 217 -22.12 -16.93 -9.16
C GLY A 217 -22.44 -18.42 -9.06
N ASP A 218 -22.99 -18.91 -7.92
CA ASP A 218 -23.28 -20.32 -7.69
C ASP A 218 -24.78 -20.69 -7.82
N VAL A 219 -25.53 -19.97 -8.63
CA VAL A 219 -26.94 -20.34 -8.90
C VAL A 219 -27.21 -20.24 -10.40
N ASP A 220 -26.62 -21.11 -11.20
CA ASP A 220 -27.13 -21.48 -12.53
C ASP A 220 -26.35 -22.72 -13.04
N ASP A 221 -26.66 -23.87 -12.47
CA ASP A 221 -26.54 -25.17 -13.14
C ASP A 221 -27.41 -26.17 -12.40
N ASP A 222 -28.67 -26.28 -12.87
CA ASP A 222 -29.47 -27.52 -12.93
C ASP A 222 -30.93 -27.17 -13.27
N GLN A 223 -31.22 -27.10 -14.58
CA GLN A 223 -32.48 -27.63 -15.14
C GLN A 223 -32.34 -27.81 -16.66
#